data_18ae9a671f7cde75778d1b6216f791c1
#
_entry.id   18ae9a671f7cde75778d1b6216f791c1
#
_cell.length_a   1.000
_cell.length_b   1.000
_cell.length_c   1.000
_cell.angle_alpha   90.00
_cell.angle_beta   90.00
_cell.angle_gamma   90.00
#
_symmetry.space_group_name_H-M   'P 1'
#
loop_
_entity.id
_entity.type
_entity.pdbx_description
1 polymer ?
#
loop_
_entity_poly.entity_id
_entity_poly.type
_entity_poly.pdbx_seq_one_letter_code
_entity_poly.pdbx_strand_id
1 'polypeptide(L)'
;SPSRGLGDVYKRQEEVVMVDKLHLTNMLRAKVEHNLDGGLPLDVFPDKIQEIILNLSRHENFNVEYVASIIISAMAAAIGNSYQINIRNEWKDSPSLYMMLIGRPGLGKTPPLNFLYKPINDLDDRLDEKYSEELEKYERAKQANGGNDKLKAPKWLTNIISDFTPEAMVEAHWRNPRGIAIIVDEIIGLFNFAKRYNGNNNLIELLLTAYSGGTIKVLRKSSSRHIRVKTPCINVIGTVQTNMLHEVFRKEFIANGFLDRFIFIFPKDRKISRWRRNDNSIPKPDIAGQWATILNKVLEIPCTINEIRNVAEPKVLEMTEEAEVYFYDWYNNIIDNVNSIDDDADVESRSMKLNGHAGRLSLIFQIMKWAVGEEDMQPVSLSSVKSAIRMVDYYEDTYHRIQEILLSNTIGDVKEDWLSQLGNTFTASDAIAAAKIYEIPRRTVFYALKKLCQTKQPILEKTKHGEYRKIQHQTSNASCTIALSTQVEELQTKHSAKVHSANE
;
A
#
# COMPACT_ATOMS: atom_id res chain seq x y z
N SER A 1 49.44 14.66 -36.88
CA SER A 1 48.85 15.23 -35.69
C SER A 1 48.28 14.10 -34.81
N PRO A 2 48.76 13.93 -33.54
CA PRO A 2 48.34 12.78 -32.67
C PRO A 2 47.02 12.95 -31.93
N SER A 3 46.21 13.97 -32.21
CA SER A 3 45.03 14.31 -31.41
C SER A 3 43.71 13.68 -31.86
N ARG A 4 43.68 12.93 -32.97
CA ARG A 4 42.46 12.26 -33.48
C ARG A 4 42.20 10.87 -32.86
N GLY A 5 43.20 10.22 -32.28
CA GLY A 5 43.08 8.86 -31.75
C GLY A 5 42.50 8.78 -30.32
N LEU A 6 42.65 9.82 -29.52
CA LEU A 6 42.19 9.83 -28.09
C LEU A 6 40.65 10.02 -28.01
N GLY A 7 40.03 10.83 -28.87
CA GLY A 7 38.61 11.04 -28.90
C GLY A 7 37.82 9.78 -29.29
N ASP A 8 38.37 8.96 -30.20
CA ASP A 8 37.74 7.71 -30.65
C ASP A 8 37.88 6.59 -29.59
N VAL A 9 38.94 6.60 -28.82
CA VAL A 9 39.14 5.65 -27.70
C VAL A 9 38.17 5.96 -26.55
N TYR A 10 37.97 7.23 -26.20
CA TYR A 10 37.00 7.63 -25.18
C TYR A 10 35.58 7.35 -25.62
N LYS A 11 35.18 7.64 -26.86
CA LYS A 11 33.87 7.27 -27.41
C LYS A 11 33.63 5.77 -27.40
N ARG A 12 34.60 4.95 -27.80
CA ARG A 12 34.48 3.49 -27.71
C ARG A 12 34.39 2.98 -26.28
N GLN A 13 35.11 3.58 -25.33
CA GLN A 13 34.96 3.23 -23.91
C GLN A 13 33.57 3.62 -23.37
N GLU A 14 33.03 4.79 -23.71
CA GLU A 14 31.68 5.18 -23.33
C GLU A 14 30.61 4.29 -23.98
N GLU A 15 30.75 3.90 -25.26
CA GLU A 15 29.86 2.96 -25.92
C GLU A 15 29.92 1.56 -25.32
N VAL A 16 31.09 1.04 -24.98
CA VAL A 16 31.25 -0.27 -24.33
C VAL A 16 30.66 -0.25 -22.91
N VAL A 17 30.91 0.80 -22.12
CA VAL A 17 30.32 0.97 -20.79
C VAL A 17 28.79 1.10 -20.86
N MET A 18 28.27 1.77 -21.90
CA MET A 18 26.82 1.94 -22.12
C MET A 18 26.16 0.63 -22.53
N VAL A 19 26.79 -0.17 -23.39
CA VAL A 19 26.33 -1.49 -23.81
C VAL A 19 26.36 -2.49 -22.65
N ASP A 20 27.44 -2.49 -21.84
CA ASP A 20 27.51 -3.32 -20.64
C ASP A 20 26.47 -2.92 -19.58
N LYS A 21 26.22 -1.63 -19.43
CA LYS A 21 25.18 -1.12 -18.52
C LYS A 21 23.77 -1.52 -18.95
N LEU A 22 23.48 -1.42 -20.26
CA LEU A 22 22.21 -1.84 -20.84
C LEU A 22 22.01 -3.36 -20.75
N HIS A 23 23.06 -4.12 -21.04
CA HIS A 23 23.04 -5.58 -20.94
C HIS A 23 22.83 -6.05 -19.51
N LEU A 24 23.49 -5.43 -18.54
CA LEU A 24 23.35 -5.73 -17.12
C LEU A 24 21.96 -5.36 -16.60
N THR A 25 21.42 -4.22 -17.03
CA THR A 25 20.06 -3.78 -16.69
C THR A 25 19.01 -4.76 -17.24
N ASN A 26 19.20 -5.22 -18.50
CA ASN A 26 18.31 -6.20 -19.12
C ASN A 26 18.41 -7.58 -18.46
N MET A 27 19.61 -8.02 -18.07
CA MET A 27 19.79 -9.26 -17.29
C MET A 27 19.15 -9.18 -15.90
N LEU A 28 19.23 -8.03 -15.23
CA LEU A 28 18.58 -7.81 -13.95
C LEU A 28 17.06 -7.76 -14.08
N ARG A 29 16.56 -7.09 -15.13
CA ARG A 29 15.14 -7.09 -15.52
C ARG A 29 14.64 -8.52 -15.73
N ALA A 30 15.27 -9.28 -16.60
CA ALA A 30 14.91 -10.67 -16.87
C ALA A 30 14.95 -11.57 -15.62
N LYS A 31 15.90 -11.34 -14.71
CA LYS A 31 16.03 -12.09 -13.47
C LYS A 31 14.95 -11.72 -12.45
N VAL A 32 14.53 -10.45 -12.42
CA VAL A 32 13.40 -9.98 -11.59
C VAL A 32 12.09 -10.49 -12.20
N GLU A 33 11.90 -10.37 -13.51
CA GLU A 33 10.71 -10.87 -14.22
C GLU A 33 10.56 -12.40 -14.10
N HIS A 34 11.66 -13.16 -14.16
CA HIS A 34 11.61 -14.63 -14.01
C HIS A 34 11.33 -15.09 -12.56
N ASN A 35 11.65 -14.27 -11.56
CA ASN A 35 11.29 -14.54 -10.16
C ASN A 35 9.87 -14.07 -9.80
N LEU A 36 9.20 -13.35 -10.69
CA LEU A 36 7.91 -12.68 -10.47
C LEU A 36 6.80 -13.33 -11.31
N ASP A 37 6.67 -14.66 -11.33
CA ASP A 37 5.52 -15.35 -11.95
C ASP A 37 4.21 -14.75 -11.37
N GLY A 38 3.54 -13.85 -12.15
CA GLY A 38 2.45 -12.99 -11.72
C GLY A 38 2.90 -11.91 -10.72
N GLY A 39 4.11 -11.35 -10.87
CA GLY A 39 4.73 -10.39 -9.98
C GLY A 39 4.49 -8.93 -10.36
N LEU A 40 5.19 -8.04 -9.66
CA LEU A 40 5.15 -6.60 -9.89
C LEU A 40 5.45 -6.25 -11.36
N PRO A 41 4.58 -5.51 -12.06
CA PRO A 41 4.84 -5.06 -13.43
C PRO A 41 5.86 -3.91 -13.41
N LEU A 42 7.15 -4.22 -13.34
CA LEU A 42 8.22 -3.22 -13.21
C LEU A 42 8.29 -2.27 -14.41
N ASP A 43 7.93 -2.76 -15.59
CA ASP A 43 7.94 -2.02 -16.86
C ASP A 43 6.91 -0.88 -16.93
N VAL A 44 5.97 -0.79 -15.98
CA VAL A 44 5.03 0.34 -15.89
C VAL A 44 5.69 1.63 -15.39
N PHE A 45 6.83 1.51 -14.71
CA PHE A 45 7.57 2.65 -14.20
C PHE A 45 8.45 3.28 -15.29
N PRO A 46 8.70 4.61 -15.22
CA PRO A 46 9.71 5.26 -16.05
C PRO A 46 11.09 4.60 -15.93
N ASP A 47 11.89 4.61 -16.99
CA ASP A 47 13.18 3.90 -17.02
C ASP A 47 14.13 4.28 -15.89
N LYS A 48 14.23 5.56 -15.55
CA LYS A 48 15.04 6.04 -14.42
C LYS A 48 14.53 5.51 -13.07
N ILE A 49 13.23 5.39 -12.91
CA ILE A 49 12.63 4.83 -11.69
C ILE A 49 12.87 3.32 -11.61
N GLN A 50 12.75 2.60 -12.72
CA GLN A 50 13.11 1.19 -12.78
C GLN A 50 14.58 0.98 -12.38
N GLU A 51 15.49 1.81 -12.88
CA GLU A 51 16.91 1.77 -12.51
C GLU A 51 17.11 1.98 -10.99
N ILE A 52 16.43 2.95 -10.40
CA ILE A 52 16.46 3.20 -8.94
C ILE A 52 15.96 1.98 -8.17
N ILE A 53 14.80 1.41 -8.56
CA ILE A 53 14.22 0.22 -7.90
C ILE A 53 15.20 -0.95 -7.92
N LEU A 54 15.77 -1.25 -9.10
CA LEU A 54 16.70 -2.35 -9.28
C LEU A 54 18.01 -2.13 -8.52
N ASN A 55 18.54 -0.90 -8.53
CA ASN A 55 19.76 -0.56 -7.81
C ASN A 55 19.58 -0.64 -6.29
N LEU A 56 18.43 -0.21 -5.74
CA LEU A 56 18.12 -0.36 -4.33
C LEU A 56 18.00 -1.85 -3.94
N SER A 57 17.39 -2.66 -4.78
CA SER A 57 17.35 -4.10 -4.54
C SER A 57 18.74 -4.74 -4.56
N ARG A 58 19.60 -4.32 -5.50
CA ARG A 58 20.95 -4.88 -5.68
C ARG A 58 21.93 -4.45 -4.60
N HIS A 59 21.96 -3.16 -4.25
CA HIS A 59 22.99 -2.59 -3.39
C HIS A 59 22.57 -2.50 -1.91
N GLU A 60 21.25 -2.30 -1.65
CA GLU A 60 20.73 -2.19 -0.29
C GLU A 60 19.97 -3.45 0.16
N ASN A 61 19.81 -4.46 -0.72
CA ASN A 61 18.99 -5.67 -0.51
C ASN A 61 17.53 -5.36 -0.17
N PHE A 62 17.00 -4.23 -0.64
CA PHE A 62 15.58 -3.90 -0.45
C PHE A 62 14.71 -4.75 -1.37
N ASN A 63 13.54 -5.16 -0.87
CA ASN A 63 12.57 -5.89 -1.67
C ASN A 63 11.97 -4.96 -2.75
N VAL A 64 11.96 -5.42 -4.00
CA VAL A 64 11.50 -4.67 -5.19
C VAL A 64 10.06 -4.19 -5.04
N GLU A 65 9.17 -5.05 -4.54
CA GLU A 65 7.74 -4.75 -4.40
C GLU A 65 7.50 -3.67 -3.33
N TYR A 66 8.27 -3.67 -2.23
CA TYR A 66 8.23 -2.59 -1.24
C TYR A 66 8.77 -1.29 -1.83
N VAL A 67 9.95 -1.32 -2.46
CA VAL A 67 10.56 -0.12 -3.05
C VAL A 67 9.64 0.55 -4.06
N ALA A 68 9.10 -0.21 -5.02
CA ALA A 68 8.21 0.30 -6.04
C ALA A 68 6.95 0.95 -5.45
N SER A 69 6.33 0.28 -4.47
CA SER A 69 5.10 0.79 -3.84
C SER A 69 5.38 2.02 -2.95
N ILE A 70 6.51 2.06 -2.24
CA ILE A 70 6.90 3.21 -1.44
C ILE A 70 7.23 4.42 -2.34
N ILE A 71 7.85 4.22 -3.50
CA ILE A 71 8.07 5.28 -4.50
C ILE A 71 6.73 5.91 -4.90
N ILE A 72 5.71 5.10 -5.23
CA ILE A 72 4.37 5.59 -5.54
C ILE A 72 3.79 6.39 -4.37
N SER A 73 3.94 5.90 -3.14
CA SER A 73 3.47 6.59 -1.93
C SER A 73 4.17 7.93 -1.69
N ALA A 74 5.51 7.96 -1.83
CA ALA A 74 6.29 9.19 -1.67
C ALA A 74 5.97 10.23 -2.75
N MET A 75 5.78 9.79 -4.00
CA MET A 75 5.31 10.66 -5.09
C MET A 75 3.92 11.23 -4.79
N ALA A 76 2.99 10.41 -4.32
CA ALA A 76 1.64 10.85 -3.92
C ALA A 76 1.69 11.93 -2.83
N ALA A 77 2.52 11.72 -1.80
CA ALA A 77 2.72 12.69 -0.73
C ALA A 77 3.36 14.00 -1.24
N ALA A 78 4.34 13.91 -2.13
CA ALA A 78 5.01 15.07 -2.71
C ALA A 78 4.10 15.90 -3.63
N ILE A 79 3.24 15.25 -4.42
CA ILE A 79 2.24 15.93 -5.25
C ILE A 79 1.23 16.67 -4.37
N GLY A 80 0.63 15.97 -3.40
CA GLY A 80 -0.39 16.55 -2.54
C GLY A 80 -1.51 17.26 -3.34
N ASN A 81 -2.02 18.35 -2.79
CA ASN A 81 -3.03 19.20 -3.43
C ASN A 81 -2.48 20.17 -4.47
N SER A 82 -1.29 19.94 -5.04
CA SER A 82 -0.85 20.73 -6.21
C SER A 82 -1.66 20.36 -7.44
N TYR A 83 -2.02 19.09 -7.58
CA TYR A 83 -2.79 18.56 -8.69
C TYR A 83 -3.90 17.61 -8.23
N GLN A 84 -4.98 17.58 -9.00
CA GLN A 84 -6.04 16.58 -8.98
C GLN A 84 -6.23 16.01 -10.38
N ILE A 85 -6.76 14.81 -10.49
CA ILE A 85 -7.22 14.22 -11.75
C ILE A 85 -8.73 14.37 -11.87
N ASN A 86 -9.22 14.71 -13.05
CA ASN A 86 -10.63 14.56 -13.39
C ASN A 86 -10.88 13.10 -13.81
N ILE A 87 -11.67 12.35 -13.04
CA ILE A 87 -11.98 10.97 -13.36
C ILE A 87 -13.21 10.87 -14.24
N ARG A 88 -14.24 11.66 -13.93
CA ARG A 88 -15.50 11.68 -14.69
C ARG A 88 -16.36 12.88 -14.30
N ASN A 89 -16.77 13.67 -15.27
CA ASN A 89 -17.64 14.85 -15.06
C ASN A 89 -17.05 15.79 -13.99
N GLU A 90 -17.78 15.98 -12.87
CA GLU A 90 -17.36 16.80 -11.73
C GLU A 90 -16.54 16.04 -10.67
N TRP A 91 -16.30 14.74 -10.89
CA TRP A 91 -15.53 13.93 -9.95
C TRP A 91 -14.04 14.12 -10.16
N LYS A 92 -13.45 14.93 -9.28
CA LYS A 92 -12.02 15.20 -9.20
C LYS A 92 -11.44 14.53 -7.97
N ASP A 93 -10.28 13.92 -8.11
CA ASP A 93 -9.63 13.22 -7.00
C ASP A 93 -8.18 13.65 -6.82
N SER A 94 -7.73 13.69 -5.56
CA SER A 94 -6.35 13.99 -5.17
C SER A 94 -5.53 12.70 -5.08
N PRO A 95 -4.18 12.75 -5.12
CA PRO A 95 -3.33 11.57 -5.06
C PRO A 95 -3.23 10.97 -3.64
N SER A 96 -4.36 10.87 -2.93
CA SER A 96 -4.42 10.28 -1.60
C SER A 96 -4.40 8.76 -1.68
N LEU A 97 -3.36 8.13 -1.15
CA LEU A 97 -3.21 6.67 -1.10
C LEU A 97 -3.12 6.17 0.34
N TYR A 98 -3.80 5.07 0.63
CA TYR A 98 -3.64 4.33 1.88
C TYR A 98 -2.96 3.00 1.56
N MET A 99 -1.77 2.78 2.12
CA MET A 99 -0.91 1.65 1.74
C MET A 99 -0.43 0.88 2.96
N MET A 100 -0.34 -0.44 2.82
CA MET A 100 0.04 -1.33 3.91
C MET A 100 1.12 -2.32 3.45
N LEU A 101 2.32 -2.20 4.03
CA LEU A 101 3.45 -3.08 3.75
C LEU A 101 3.39 -4.30 4.67
N ILE A 102 3.08 -5.45 4.13
CA ILE A 102 2.87 -6.69 4.87
C ILE A 102 4.08 -7.60 4.77
N GLY A 103 4.56 -8.10 5.90
CA GLY A 103 5.65 -9.05 5.91
C GLY A 103 6.02 -9.54 7.30
N ARG A 104 6.76 -10.66 7.37
CA ARG A 104 7.28 -11.19 8.64
C ARG A 104 8.21 -10.17 9.32
N PRO A 105 8.40 -10.26 10.64
CA PRO A 105 9.47 -9.52 11.32
C PRO A 105 10.82 -9.78 10.63
N GLY A 106 11.65 -8.74 10.52
CA GLY A 106 12.97 -8.86 9.91
C GLY A 106 13.03 -8.89 8.37
N LEU A 107 11.88 -8.80 7.66
CA LEU A 107 11.85 -8.73 6.18
C LEU A 107 12.29 -7.36 5.60
N GLY A 108 12.71 -6.42 6.44
CA GLY A 108 13.25 -5.14 5.97
C GLY A 108 12.20 -4.22 5.32
N LYS A 109 11.02 -4.06 5.96
CA LYS A 109 9.97 -3.13 5.49
C LYS A 109 10.32 -1.66 5.75
N THR A 110 10.85 -1.35 6.92
CA THR A 110 11.15 0.01 7.39
C THR A 110 12.35 0.66 6.70
N PRO A 111 13.48 -0.03 6.40
CA PRO A 111 14.61 0.61 5.76
C PRO A 111 14.31 1.28 4.41
N PRO A 112 13.62 0.63 3.43
CA PRO A 112 13.24 1.31 2.18
C PRO A 112 12.26 2.46 2.40
N LEU A 113 11.37 2.37 3.41
CA LEU A 113 10.45 3.45 3.76
C LEU A 113 11.23 4.70 4.20
N ASN A 114 12.16 4.55 5.13
CA ASN A 114 13.01 5.64 5.61
C ASN A 114 13.87 6.23 4.49
N PHE A 115 14.44 5.38 3.62
CA PHE A 115 15.27 5.81 2.51
C PHE A 115 14.50 6.67 1.51
N LEU A 116 13.33 6.22 1.09
CA LEU A 116 12.55 6.85 0.03
C LEU A 116 11.78 8.09 0.49
N TYR A 117 11.43 8.17 1.77
CA TYR A 117 10.82 9.36 2.37
C TYR A 117 11.83 10.40 2.86
N LYS A 118 13.14 10.07 2.83
CA LYS A 118 14.20 10.99 3.30
C LYS A 118 14.10 12.40 2.69
N PRO A 119 13.87 12.62 1.39
CA PRO A 119 13.79 13.99 0.85
C PRO A 119 12.63 14.80 1.44
N ILE A 120 11.50 14.16 1.82
CA ILE A 120 10.37 14.82 2.47
C ILE A 120 10.72 15.14 3.94
N ASN A 121 11.39 14.22 4.65
CA ASN A 121 11.90 14.49 6.00
C ASN A 121 12.92 15.64 5.99
N ASP A 122 13.86 15.65 5.04
CA ASP A 122 14.83 16.73 4.89
C ASP A 122 14.15 18.10 4.59
N LEU A 123 12.97 18.08 3.97
CA LEU A 123 12.14 19.29 3.81
C LEU A 123 11.51 19.70 5.15
N ASP A 124 10.99 18.76 5.93
CA ASP A 124 10.41 19.02 7.25
C ASP A 124 11.47 19.58 8.20
N ASP A 125 12.68 19.03 8.21
CA ASP A 125 13.80 19.55 9.00
C ASP A 125 14.08 21.04 8.68
N ARG A 126 14.12 21.40 7.39
CA ARG A 126 14.29 22.81 6.97
C ARG A 126 13.10 23.71 7.37
N LEU A 127 11.88 23.16 7.36
CA LEU A 127 10.69 23.90 7.82
C LEU A 127 10.72 24.12 9.34
N ASP A 128 11.22 23.16 10.10
CA ASP A 128 11.37 23.25 11.56
C ASP A 128 12.45 24.27 11.94
N GLU A 129 13.59 24.29 11.26
CA GLU A 129 14.63 25.32 11.45
C GLU A 129 14.08 26.72 11.19
N LYS A 130 13.39 26.91 10.05
CA LYS A 130 12.74 28.17 9.70
C LYS A 130 11.70 28.60 10.73
N TYR A 131 10.84 27.68 11.16
CA TYR A 131 9.84 27.96 12.18
C TYR A 131 10.47 28.39 13.51
N SER A 132 11.56 27.75 13.93
CA SER A 132 12.27 28.10 15.15
C SER A 132 12.84 29.50 15.10
N GLU A 133 13.46 29.89 13.97
CA GLU A 133 13.96 31.26 13.76
C GLU A 133 12.85 32.30 13.75
N GLU A 134 11.72 31.99 13.06
CA GLU A 134 10.57 32.89 13.00
C GLU A 134 9.88 33.04 14.36
N LEU A 135 9.83 31.96 15.16
CA LEU A 135 9.26 31.96 16.51
C LEU A 135 10.09 32.85 17.44
N GLU A 136 11.42 32.73 17.37
CA GLU A 136 12.33 33.55 18.19
C GLU A 136 12.19 35.05 17.85
N LYS A 137 12.14 35.38 16.55
CA LYS A 137 11.88 36.77 16.09
C LYS A 137 10.52 37.30 16.58
N TYR A 138 9.49 36.45 16.51
CA TYR A 138 8.15 36.80 16.98
C TYR A 138 8.12 37.06 18.51
N GLU A 139 8.75 36.20 19.30
CA GLU A 139 8.80 36.34 20.75
C GLU A 139 9.56 37.60 21.17
N ARG A 140 10.69 37.89 20.55
CA ARG A 140 11.44 39.14 20.78
C ARG A 140 10.60 40.37 20.44
N ALA A 141 9.91 40.37 19.29
CA ALA A 141 9.06 41.47 18.86
C ALA A 141 7.83 41.64 19.80
N LYS A 142 7.25 40.55 20.27
CA LYS A 142 6.15 40.57 21.24
C LYS A 142 6.55 41.17 22.59
N GLN A 143 7.75 40.83 23.06
CA GLN A 143 8.30 41.42 24.30
C GLN A 143 8.59 42.91 24.12
N ALA A 144 9.17 43.33 22.98
CA ALA A 144 9.47 44.73 22.71
C ALA A 144 8.20 45.62 22.58
N ASN A 145 7.10 45.05 22.10
CA ASN A 145 5.82 45.78 21.93
C ASN A 145 4.87 45.69 23.11
N GLY A 146 5.35 45.33 24.31
CA GLY A 146 4.53 45.29 25.52
C GLY A 146 3.35 44.32 25.46
N GLY A 147 3.48 43.25 24.69
CA GLY A 147 2.44 42.19 24.57
C GLY A 147 1.29 42.49 23.59
N ASN A 148 1.44 43.48 22.73
CA ASN A 148 0.40 43.87 21.78
C ASN A 148 0.12 42.77 20.73
N ASP A 149 -1.09 42.23 20.72
CA ASP A 149 -1.55 41.03 19.99
C ASP A 149 -1.67 41.20 18.45
N LYS A 150 -1.13 42.30 17.86
CA LYS A 150 -1.21 42.52 16.39
C LYS A 150 -0.24 41.70 15.56
N LEU A 151 0.74 41.06 16.21
CA LEU A 151 1.72 40.22 15.51
C LEU A 151 1.14 38.83 15.22
N LYS A 152 1.21 38.39 13.97
CA LYS A 152 0.83 37.01 13.61
C LYS A 152 1.93 36.06 14.08
N ALA A 153 1.57 35.07 14.90
CA ALA A 153 2.48 33.98 15.26
C ALA A 153 2.85 33.16 14.01
N PRO A 154 4.08 32.69 13.89
CA PRO A 154 4.49 31.82 12.81
C PRO A 154 3.69 30.50 12.83
N LYS A 155 3.55 29.88 11.65
CA LYS A 155 2.84 28.61 11.52
C LYS A 155 3.88 27.49 11.43
N TRP A 156 3.79 26.52 12.35
CA TRP A 156 4.54 25.28 12.20
C TRP A 156 3.94 24.43 11.09
N LEU A 157 4.73 24.10 10.07
CA LEU A 157 4.36 23.30 8.92
C LEU A 157 5.07 21.95 9.04
N THR A 158 4.37 20.87 8.71
CA THR A 158 4.93 19.53 8.56
C THR A 158 4.27 18.80 7.40
N ASN A 159 5.01 17.98 6.71
CA ASN A 159 4.52 17.11 5.65
C ASN A 159 4.28 15.68 6.16
N ILE A 160 4.99 15.26 7.21
CA ILE A 160 4.90 13.92 7.76
C ILE A 160 4.48 13.97 9.22
N ILE A 161 3.56 13.08 9.59
CA ILE A 161 3.18 12.83 10.99
C ILE A 161 3.18 11.34 11.28
N SER A 162 3.57 10.94 12.50
CA SER A 162 3.65 9.52 12.92
C SER A 162 2.93 9.23 14.22
N ASP A 163 3.02 10.12 15.20
CA ASP A 163 2.31 10.03 16.48
C ASP A 163 1.42 11.27 16.65
N PHE A 164 0.11 11.08 16.71
CA PHE A 164 -0.85 12.17 16.68
C PHE A 164 -2.20 11.79 17.27
N THR A 165 -2.95 12.78 17.74
CA THR A 165 -4.39 12.66 17.97
C THR A 165 -5.16 13.02 16.69
N PRO A 166 -6.44 12.57 16.53
CA PRO A 166 -7.25 12.93 15.37
C PRO A 166 -7.32 14.44 15.12
N GLU A 167 -7.39 15.22 16.21
CA GLU A 167 -7.42 16.67 16.13
C GLU A 167 -6.09 17.26 15.66
N ALA A 168 -4.97 16.72 16.16
CA ALA A 168 -3.64 17.16 15.75
C ALA A 168 -3.40 16.88 14.26
N MET A 169 -3.89 15.72 13.75
CA MET A 169 -3.88 15.39 12.33
C MET A 169 -4.63 16.44 11.51
N VAL A 170 -5.85 16.78 11.89
CA VAL A 170 -6.66 17.78 11.19
C VAL A 170 -6.02 19.16 11.26
N GLU A 171 -5.43 19.53 12.39
CA GLU A 171 -4.71 20.79 12.56
C GLU A 171 -3.44 20.84 11.72
N ALA A 172 -2.66 19.78 11.67
CA ALA A 172 -1.46 19.67 10.81
C ALA A 172 -1.83 19.87 9.34
N HIS A 173 -2.87 19.18 8.86
CA HIS A 173 -3.36 19.37 7.49
C HIS A 173 -3.91 20.79 7.24
N TRP A 174 -4.63 21.37 8.19
CA TRP A 174 -5.13 22.74 8.06
C TRP A 174 -3.98 23.75 7.96
N ARG A 175 -2.88 23.54 8.69
CA ARG A 175 -1.68 24.37 8.60
C ARG A 175 -0.95 24.18 7.28
N ASN A 176 -0.90 22.95 6.76
CA ASN A 176 -0.32 22.59 5.48
C ASN A 176 -1.42 22.16 4.48
N PRO A 177 -2.07 23.11 3.76
CA PRO A 177 -3.14 22.79 2.81
C PRO A 177 -2.69 21.94 1.62
N ARG A 178 -1.37 21.85 1.35
CA ARG A 178 -0.83 20.94 0.34
C ARG A 178 -1.18 19.49 0.66
N GLY A 179 -1.22 19.12 1.93
CA GLY A 179 -1.52 17.76 2.40
C GLY A 179 -0.48 17.25 3.37
N ILE A 180 -0.74 16.08 3.94
CA ILE A 180 0.15 15.41 4.88
C ILE A 180 0.26 13.92 4.57
N ALA A 181 1.38 13.31 4.97
CA ALA A 181 1.58 11.87 4.97
C ALA A 181 1.60 11.34 6.41
N ILE A 182 0.83 10.30 6.68
CA ILE A 182 0.86 9.53 7.92
C ILE A 182 1.77 8.34 7.70
N ILE A 183 2.89 8.30 8.42
CA ILE A 183 3.84 7.18 8.35
C ILE A 183 3.87 6.50 9.71
N VAL A 184 3.45 5.24 9.76
CA VAL A 184 3.40 4.46 11.00
C VAL A 184 4.16 3.14 10.83
N ASP A 185 5.11 2.88 11.71
CA ASP A 185 5.91 1.65 11.62
C ASP A 185 5.04 0.40 11.88
N GLU A 186 4.05 0.50 12.75
CA GLU A 186 3.09 -0.58 12.98
C GLU A 186 1.64 -0.06 12.89
N ILE A 187 1.01 -0.27 11.72
CA ILE A 187 -0.30 0.30 11.39
C ILE A 187 -1.44 -0.20 12.32
N ILE A 188 -1.23 -1.34 12.98
CA ILE A 188 -2.16 -1.86 14.02
C ILE A 188 -2.37 -0.84 15.13
N GLY A 189 -1.35 -0.06 15.48
CA GLY A 189 -1.47 1.04 16.44
C GLY A 189 -2.56 2.03 16.05
N LEU A 190 -2.62 2.40 14.77
CA LEU A 190 -3.65 3.29 14.21
C LEU A 190 -5.07 2.70 14.36
N PHE A 191 -5.23 1.40 14.07
CA PHE A 191 -6.52 0.70 14.19
C PHE A 191 -6.96 0.57 15.67
N ASN A 192 -6.03 0.25 16.56
CA ASN A 192 -6.32 0.12 17.99
C ASN A 192 -6.60 1.47 18.66
N PHE A 193 -5.91 2.52 18.22
CA PHE A 193 -6.17 3.88 18.69
C PHE A 193 -7.60 4.31 18.34
N ALA A 194 -8.05 4.01 17.14
CA ALA A 194 -9.41 4.27 16.69
C ALA A 194 -10.49 3.61 17.57
N LYS A 195 -10.19 2.47 18.22
CA LYS A 195 -11.11 1.79 19.16
C LYS A 195 -11.19 2.43 20.53
N ARG A 196 -10.09 2.94 21.07
CA ARG A 196 -10.03 3.49 22.44
C ARG A 196 -10.80 4.79 22.58
N TYR A 197 -10.95 5.52 21.49
CA TYR A 197 -11.66 6.81 21.45
C TYR A 197 -13.13 6.65 21.01
N ASN A 198 -13.91 5.81 21.69
CA ASN A 198 -15.36 5.63 21.48
C ASN A 198 -16.22 6.87 21.79
N GLY A 199 -15.62 8.06 21.92
CA GLY A 199 -16.32 9.32 22.16
C GLY A 199 -15.97 10.36 21.11
N ASN A 200 -16.93 10.71 20.25
CA ASN A 200 -17.02 11.88 19.36
C ASN A 200 -15.88 12.21 18.36
N ASN A 201 -14.77 11.48 18.29
CA ASN A 201 -13.68 11.72 17.33
C ASN A 201 -13.16 10.38 16.80
N ASN A 202 -13.89 9.80 15.88
CA ASN A 202 -13.50 8.55 15.24
C ASN A 202 -12.47 8.82 14.13
N LEU A 203 -11.20 8.46 14.37
CA LEU A 203 -10.11 8.63 13.41
C LEU A 203 -10.43 7.94 12.07
N ILE A 204 -11.07 6.76 12.11
CA ILE A 204 -11.45 6.03 10.89
C ILE A 204 -12.44 6.82 10.07
N GLU A 205 -13.46 7.43 10.69
CA GLU A 205 -14.44 8.26 9.96
C GLU A 205 -13.80 9.50 9.33
N LEU A 206 -12.83 10.11 10.04
CA LEU A 206 -12.07 11.23 9.50
C LEU A 206 -11.24 10.80 8.29
N LEU A 207 -10.57 9.64 8.37
CA LEU A 207 -9.81 9.09 7.25
C LEU A 207 -10.71 8.66 6.08
N LEU A 208 -11.88 8.06 6.36
CA LEU A 208 -12.88 7.76 5.32
C LEU A 208 -13.39 9.02 4.62
N THR A 209 -13.67 10.07 5.39
CA THR A 209 -14.10 11.37 4.87
C THR A 209 -12.99 12.02 4.04
N ALA A 210 -11.75 12.01 4.54
CA ALA A 210 -10.60 12.54 3.84
C ALA A 210 -10.35 11.80 2.51
N TYR A 211 -10.37 10.47 2.53
CA TYR A 211 -10.17 9.66 1.35
C TYR A 211 -11.20 9.93 0.24
N SER A 212 -12.44 10.20 0.63
CA SER A 212 -13.55 10.51 -0.29
C SER A 212 -13.59 12.00 -0.70
N GLY A 213 -12.57 12.81 -0.37
CA GLY A 213 -12.52 14.24 -0.67
C GLY A 213 -13.53 15.09 0.12
N GLY A 214 -14.18 14.49 1.13
CA GLY A 214 -15.18 15.19 1.95
C GLY A 214 -14.56 16.25 2.87
N THR A 215 -15.24 17.37 3.05
CA THR A 215 -14.77 18.44 3.95
C THR A 215 -14.72 17.96 5.39
N ILE A 216 -13.56 18.07 6.05
CA ILE A 216 -13.39 17.80 7.47
C ILE A 216 -13.64 19.07 8.26
N LYS A 217 -14.49 19.00 9.30
CA LYS A 217 -14.80 20.11 10.22
C LYS A 217 -14.59 19.65 11.65
N VAL A 218 -13.75 20.38 12.40
CA VAL A 218 -13.53 20.14 13.83
C VAL A 218 -14.02 21.34 14.60
N LEU A 219 -15.01 21.11 15.47
CA LEU A 219 -15.57 22.12 16.39
C LEU A 219 -15.15 21.78 17.82
N ARG A 220 -14.44 22.67 18.47
CA ARG A 220 -14.06 22.51 19.90
C ARG A 220 -14.81 23.49 20.77
N LYS A 221 -15.39 23.03 21.89
CA LYS A 221 -16.02 23.88 22.91
C LYS A 221 -15.02 24.81 23.61
N SER A 222 -13.74 24.41 23.67
CA SER A 222 -12.69 25.10 24.42
C SER A 222 -11.86 26.10 23.62
N SER A 223 -12.03 26.20 22.32
CA SER A 223 -11.30 27.14 21.46
C SER A 223 -12.25 27.90 20.56
N SER A 224 -12.01 29.23 20.45
CA SER A 224 -12.70 30.10 19.48
C SER A 224 -12.32 29.77 18.03
N ARG A 225 -11.48 28.76 17.77
CA ARG A 225 -10.95 28.44 16.45
C ARG A 225 -11.71 27.26 15.84
N HIS A 226 -12.40 27.54 14.75
CA HIS A 226 -13.03 26.51 13.90
C HIS A 226 -12.03 26.06 12.83
N ILE A 227 -11.69 24.77 12.85
CA ILE A 227 -10.81 24.19 11.84
C ILE A 227 -11.67 23.53 10.76
N ARG A 228 -11.41 23.92 9.50
CA ARG A 228 -12.07 23.34 8.33
C ARG A 228 -11.05 23.02 7.26
N VAL A 229 -10.91 21.75 6.91
CA VAL A 229 -10.13 21.27 5.77
C VAL A 229 -11.12 20.98 4.64
N LYS A 230 -11.12 21.82 3.61
CA LYS A 230 -12.09 21.72 2.49
C LYS A 230 -11.63 20.73 1.45
N THR A 231 -10.34 20.68 1.17
CA THR A 231 -9.71 19.80 0.18
C THR A 231 -8.72 18.90 0.93
N PRO A 232 -9.18 17.81 1.59
CA PRO A 232 -8.28 16.91 2.28
C PRO A 232 -7.42 16.12 1.29
N CYS A 233 -6.12 16.06 1.56
CA CYS A 233 -5.17 15.18 0.90
C CYS A 233 -4.28 14.55 1.97
N ILE A 234 -4.65 13.36 2.39
CA ILE A 234 -3.95 12.61 3.43
C ILE A 234 -3.47 11.29 2.82
N ASN A 235 -2.17 11.07 2.82
CA ASN A 235 -1.57 9.80 2.46
C ASN A 235 -1.28 9.00 3.72
N VAL A 236 -1.50 7.69 3.69
CA VAL A 236 -1.21 6.78 4.80
C VAL A 236 -0.33 5.65 4.29
N ILE A 237 0.80 5.43 4.94
CA ILE A 237 1.62 4.25 4.69
C ILE A 237 2.11 3.70 6.04
N GLY A 238 1.99 2.39 6.19
CA GLY A 238 2.48 1.75 7.40
C GLY A 238 2.82 0.29 7.18
N THR A 239 3.49 -0.29 8.16
CA THR A 239 3.87 -1.71 8.12
C THR A 239 2.95 -2.54 8.99
N VAL A 240 2.82 -3.82 8.65
CA VAL A 240 2.12 -4.81 9.47
C VAL A 240 2.84 -6.16 9.40
N GLN A 241 2.82 -6.87 10.50
CA GLN A 241 3.35 -8.22 10.55
C GLN A 241 2.31 -9.23 10.06
N THR A 242 2.75 -10.27 9.36
CA THR A 242 1.86 -11.28 8.77
C THR A 242 0.96 -11.96 9.82
N ASN A 243 1.45 -12.19 11.04
CA ASN A 243 0.69 -12.77 12.15
C ASN A 243 -0.40 -11.84 12.70
N MET A 244 -0.34 -10.54 12.38
CA MET A 244 -1.31 -9.54 12.82
C MET A 244 -2.40 -9.25 11.78
N LEU A 245 -2.39 -9.95 10.63
CA LEU A 245 -3.38 -9.72 9.56
C LEU A 245 -4.81 -9.94 10.03
N HIS A 246 -5.07 -10.91 10.91
CA HIS A 246 -6.40 -11.15 11.48
C HIS A 246 -6.93 -9.96 12.29
N GLU A 247 -6.04 -9.16 12.88
CA GLU A 247 -6.39 -7.93 13.59
C GLU A 247 -6.75 -6.78 12.65
N VAL A 248 -6.17 -6.76 11.44
CA VAL A 248 -6.49 -5.79 10.39
C VAL A 248 -7.82 -6.16 9.72
N PHE A 249 -7.98 -7.44 9.33
CA PHE A 249 -9.16 -7.91 8.60
C PHE A 249 -10.33 -8.29 9.51
N ARG A 250 -10.62 -7.46 10.51
CA ARG A 250 -11.80 -7.61 11.37
C ARG A 250 -13.07 -7.23 10.63
N LYS A 251 -14.18 -7.89 10.97
CA LYS A 251 -15.51 -7.65 10.38
C LYS A 251 -15.89 -6.15 10.38
N GLU A 252 -15.58 -5.42 11.44
CA GLU A 252 -15.90 -3.99 11.59
C GLU A 252 -15.20 -3.09 10.56
N PHE A 253 -13.94 -3.39 10.18
CA PHE A 253 -13.18 -2.61 9.20
C PHE A 253 -13.50 -3.01 7.76
N ILE A 254 -13.98 -4.23 7.55
CA ILE A 254 -14.52 -4.70 6.27
C ILE A 254 -15.88 -4.05 6.04
N ALA A 255 -16.80 -4.14 7.00
CA ALA A 255 -18.17 -3.69 6.88
C ALA A 255 -18.32 -2.17 6.65
N ASN A 256 -17.39 -1.34 7.15
CA ASN A 256 -17.41 0.11 6.91
C ASN A 256 -16.64 0.53 5.65
N GLY A 257 -16.08 -0.41 4.89
CA GLY A 257 -15.32 -0.17 3.66
C GLY A 257 -13.97 0.53 3.88
N PHE A 258 -13.45 0.55 5.12
CA PHE A 258 -12.16 1.19 5.40
C PHE A 258 -11.01 0.43 4.74
N LEU A 259 -11.04 -0.91 4.80
CA LEU A 259 -10.03 -1.75 4.17
C LEU A 259 -10.08 -1.71 2.65
N ASP A 260 -11.24 -1.45 2.04
CA ASP A 260 -11.38 -1.33 0.59
C ASP A 260 -10.61 -0.14 0.01
N ARG A 261 -10.22 0.80 0.87
CA ARG A 261 -9.43 1.97 0.51
C ARG A 261 -7.93 1.74 0.61
N PHE A 262 -7.51 0.59 1.17
CA PHE A 262 -6.10 0.23 1.29
C PHE A 262 -5.59 -0.55 0.10
N ILE A 263 -4.41 -0.17 -0.32
CA ILE A 263 -3.54 -0.92 -1.22
C ILE A 263 -2.63 -1.79 -0.35
N PHE A 264 -2.65 -3.09 -0.59
CA PHE A 264 -1.87 -4.05 0.19
C PHE A 264 -0.65 -4.50 -0.60
N ILE A 265 0.52 -4.43 0.02
CA ILE A 265 1.79 -4.86 -0.54
C ILE A 265 2.29 -6.05 0.26
N PHE A 266 2.28 -7.23 -0.34
CA PHE A 266 2.65 -8.48 0.30
C PHE A 266 3.52 -9.32 -0.65
N PRO A 267 4.83 -9.13 -0.63
CA PRO A 267 5.75 -9.76 -1.55
C PRO A 267 5.59 -11.28 -1.61
N LYS A 268 5.67 -11.83 -2.83
CA LYS A 268 5.67 -13.28 -3.05
C LYS A 268 6.96 -13.90 -2.57
N ASP A 269 8.10 -13.31 -2.89
CA ASP A 269 9.39 -13.75 -2.38
C ASP A 269 9.63 -13.20 -0.96
N ARG A 270 9.66 -14.12 0.00
CA ARG A 270 9.81 -13.84 1.43
C ARG A 270 11.19 -14.28 1.94
N LYS A 271 12.13 -14.50 1.03
CA LYS A 271 13.50 -14.87 1.40
C LYS A 271 14.28 -13.64 1.82
N ILE A 272 14.98 -13.74 2.94
CA ILE A 272 15.93 -12.72 3.37
C ILE A 272 17.20 -12.91 2.54
N SER A 273 17.60 -11.86 1.83
CA SER A 273 18.83 -11.89 1.03
C SER A 273 20.06 -11.99 1.92
N ARG A 274 21.04 -12.81 1.50
CA ARG A 274 22.33 -12.89 2.20
C ARG A 274 23.10 -11.59 1.99
N TRP A 275 23.71 -11.10 3.03
CA TRP A 275 24.63 -9.97 2.93
C TRP A 275 25.85 -10.38 2.11
N ARG A 276 26.19 -9.57 1.13
CA ARG A 276 27.39 -9.70 0.32
C ARG A 276 28.35 -8.58 0.73
N ARG A 277 29.65 -8.86 0.76
CA ARG A 277 30.65 -7.78 0.87
C ARG A 277 30.50 -6.90 -0.35
N ASN A 278 30.52 -5.58 -0.14
CA ASN A 278 30.56 -4.63 -1.25
C ASN A 278 31.83 -4.91 -2.06
N ASP A 279 31.65 -5.16 -3.35
CA ASP A 279 32.76 -5.18 -4.29
C ASP A 279 33.14 -3.73 -4.58
N ASN A 280 34.18 -3.25 -3.90
CA ASN A 280 34.65 -1.87 -4.06
C ASN A 280 35.24 -1.60 -5.47
N SER A 281 35.34 -2.63 -6.33
CA SER A 281 35.80 -2.47 -7.72
C SER A 281 34.73 -1.88 -8.64
N ILE A 282 33.42 -1.94 -8.24
CA ILE A 282 32.32 -1.37 -8.99
C ILE A 282 31.83 -0.10 -8.27
N PRO A 283 31.88 1.08 -8.89
CA PRO A 283 31.37 2.31 -8.31
C PRO A 283 29.88 2.15 -7.96
N LYS A 284 29.51 2.41 -6.71
CA LYS A 284 28.11 2.43 -6.29
C LYS A 284 27.46 3.68 -6.87
N PRO A 285 26.33 3.57 -7.61
CA PRO A 285 25.63 4.75 -8.10
C PRO A 285 25.09 5.58 -6.94
N ASP A 286 25.03 6.90 -7.11
CA ASP A 286 24.38 7.81 -6.15
C ASP A 286 22.85 7.70 -6.28
N ILE A 287 22.29 6.61 -5.76
CA ILE A 287 20.85 6.33 -5.81
C ILE A 287 20.09 7.36 -4.97
N ALA A 288 20.64 7.75 -3.83
CA ALA A 288 20.01 8.71 -2.93
C ALA A 288 19.89 10.10 -3.57
N GLY A 289 20.97 10.60 -4.21
CA GLY A 289 20.94 11.87 -4.92
C GLY A 289 20.05 11.86 -6.15
N GLN A 290 20.04 10.76 -6.92
CA GLN A 290 19.14 10.60 -8.07
C GLN A 290 17.67 10.63 -7.62
N TRP A 291 17.31 9.88 -6.59
CA TRP A 291 15.96 9.88 -6.05
C TRP A 291 15.56 11.24 -5.47
N ALA A 292 16.43 11.85 -4.67
CA ALA A 292 16.19 13.17 -4.09
C ALA A 292 15.95 14.22 -5.18
N THR A 293 16.72 14.20 -6.28
CA THR A 293 16.53 15.11 -7.41
C THR A 293 15.14 14.98 -8.02
N ILE A 294 14.68 13.74 -8.25
CA ILE A 294 13.35 13.48 -8.83
C ILE A 294 12.25 13.94 -7.88
N LEU A 295 12.33 13.54 -6.59
CA LEU A 295 11.27 13.83 -5.63
C LEU A 295 11.22 15.33 -5.28
N ASN A 296 12.37 16.01 -5.14
CA ASN A 296 12.42 17.44 -4.91
C ASN A 296 11.80 18.25 -6.07
N LYS A 297 12.01 17.83 -7.33
CA LYS A 297 11.35 18.45 -8.47
C LYS A 297 9.81 18.40 -8.34
N VAL A 298 9.25 17.35 -7.74
CA VAL A 298 7.82 17.23 -7.47
C VAL A 298 7.40 18.07 -6.26
N LEU A 299 8.20 18.10 -5.19
CA LEU A 299 7.95 18.95 -4.01
C LEU A 299 7.96 20.44 -4.34
N GLU A 300 8.76 20.86 -5.33
CA GLU A 300 8.84 22.23 -5.82
C GLU A 300 7.65 22.65 -6.68
N ILE A 301 6.77 21.74 -7.09
CA ILE A 301 5.54 22.11 -7.80
C ILE A 301 4.71 23.04 -6.92
N PRO A 302 4.33 24.23 -7.39
CA PRO A 302 3.53 25.16 -6.60
C PRO A 302 2.16 24.58 -6.24
N CYS A 303 1.79 24.67 -4.96
CA CYS A 303 0.43 24.44 -4.51
C CYS A 303 -0.27 25.80 -4.35
N THR A 304 -1.26 26.08 -5.17
CA THR A 304 -2.05 27.32 -5.07
C THR A 304 -2.92 27.27 -3.83
N ILE A 305 -2.80 28.28 -2.96
CA ILE A 305 -3.57 28.35 -1.71
C ILE A 305 -4.36 29.65 -1.71
N ASN A 306 -5.67 29.55 -1.52
CA ASN A 306 -6.52 30.70 -1.21
C ASN A 306 -6.24 31.16 0.23
N GLU A 307 -5.46 32.22 0.40
CA GLU A 307 -5.01 32.68 1.72
C GLU A 307 -6.15 33.11 2.64
N ILE A 308 -7.24 33.69 2.09
CA ILE A 308 -8.39 34.16 2.87
C ILE A 308 -9.11 32.97 3.51
N ARG A 309 -9.26 31.88 2.77
CA ARG A 309 -9.98 30.68 3.19
C ARG A 309 -9.08 29.60 3.75
N ASN A 310 -7.78 29.74 3.58
CA ASN A 310 -6.75 28.73 3.88
C ASN A 310 -7.10 27.38 3.24
N VAL A 311 -7.36 27.38 1.92
CA VAL A 311 -7.79 26.20 1.15
C VAL A 311 -6.90 26.06 -0.07
N ALA A 312 -6.40 24.85 -0.32
CA ALA A 312 -5.72 24.55 -1.57
C ALA A 312 -6.70 24.58 -2.74
N GLU A 313 -6.26 25.14 -3.87
CA GLU A 313 -6.95 25.19 -5.16
C GLU A 313 -6.11 24.37 -6.17
N PRO A 314 -6.26 23.04 -6.19
CA PRO A 314 -5.46 22.17 -7.05
C PRO A 314 -5.70 22.46 -8.52
N LYS A 315 -4.66 22.35 -9.34
CA LYS A 315 -4.83 22.25 -10.78
C LYS A 315 -5.40 20.90 -11.15
N VAL A 316 -6.39 20.88 -12.04
CA VAL A 316 -7.03 19.63 -12.48
C VAL A 316 -6.39 19.19 -13.78
N LEU A 317 -5.93 17.93 -13.83
CA LEU A 317 -5.46 17.29 -15.05
C LEU A 317 -6.59 16.48 -15.66
N GLU A 318 -6.81 16.70 -16.96
CA GLU A 318 -7.72 15.90 -17.78
C GLU A 318 -6.95 14.73 -18.41
N MET A 319 -7.64 13.63 -18.67
CA MET A 319 -7.11 12.53 -19.48
C MET A 319 -7.14 12.91 -20.97
N THR A 320 -6.24 12.33 -21.78
CA THR A 320 -6.44 12.35 -23.22
C THR A 320 -7.70 11.55 -23.58
N GLU A 321 -8.33 11.84 -24.73
CA GLU A 321 -9.52 11.12 -25.18
C GLU A 321 -9.30 9.60 -25.20
N GLU A 322 -8.16 9.16 -25.73
CA GLU A 322 -7.79 7.73 -25.76
C GLU A 322 -7.61 7.13 -24.36
N ALA A 323 -7.07 7.90 -23.42
CA ALA A 323 -6.89 7.49 -22.04
C ALA A 323 -8.23 7.37 -21.32
N GLU A 324 -9.15 8.29 -21.53
CA GLU A 324 -10.49 8.29 -20.96
C GLU A 324 -11.30 7.09 -21.44
N VAL A 325 -11.31 6.84 -22.77
CA VAL A 325 -11.98 5.68 -23.36
C VAL A 325 -11.44 4.38 -22.76
N TYR A 326 -10.11 4.23 -22.71
CA TYR A 326 -9.49 3.04 -22.15
C TYR A 326 -9.81 2.83 -20.67
N PHE A 327 -9.84 3.92 -19.88
CA PHE A 327 -10.19 3.89 -18.46
C PHE A 327 -11.65 3.46 -18.26
N TYR A 328 -12.57 4.00 -19.06
CA TYR A 328 -14.00 3.68 -18.95
C TYR A 328 -14.29 2.24 -19.37
N ASP A 329 -13.69 1.78 -20.46
CA ASP A 329 -13.85 0.39 -20.92
C ASP A 329 -13.35 -0.60 -19.86
N TRP A 330 -12.20 -0.34 -19.26
CA TRP A 330 -11.67 -1.16 -18.17
C TRP A 330 -12.63 -1.20 -16.97
N TYR A 331 -13.13 -0.04 -16.55
CA TYR A 331 -14.01 0.02 -15.38
C TYR A 331 -15.42 -0.54 -15.66
N ASN A 332 -15.95 -0.34 -16.86
CA ASN A 332 -17.21 -0.94 -17.27
C ASN A 332 -17.15 -2.47 -17.26
N ASN A 333 -16.02 -3.07 -17.68
CA ASN A 333 -15.80 -4.51 -17.56
C ASN A 333 -15.83 -4.99 -16.09
N ILE A 334 -15.34 -4.20 -15.15
CA ILE A 334 -15.46 -4.52 -13.72
C ILE A 334 -16.92 -4.47 -13.27
N ILE A 335 -17.67 -3.44 -13.66
CA ILE A 335 -19.09 -3.29 -13.36
C ILE A 335 -19.89 -4.49 -13.90
N ASP A 336 -19.66 -4.88 -15.15
CA ASP A 336 -20.33 -6.01 -15.77
C ASP A 336 -20.05 -7.32 -15.03
N ASN A 337 -18.80 -7.53 -14.61
CA ASN A 337 -18.43 -8.68 -13.79
C ASN A 337 -19.14 -8.67 -12.43
N VAL A 338 -19.18 -7.54 -11.74
CA VAL A 338 -19.87 -7.41 -10.44
C VAL A 338 -21.38 -7.67 -10.60
N ASN A 339 -22.01 -7.10 -11.62
CA ASN A 339 -23.44 -7.29 -11.90
C ASN A 339 -23.79 -8.74 -12.30
N SER A 340 -22.80 -9.52 -12.74
CA SER A 340 -23.00 -10.95 -13.07
C SER A 340 -22.89 -11.89 -11.87
N ILE A 341 -22.44 -11.40 -10.70
CA ILE A 341 -22.26 -12.19 -9.48
C ILE A 341 -23.48 -11.99 -8.58
N ASP A 342 -24.21 -13.06 -8.28
CA ASP A 342 -25.30 -13.03 -7.32
C ASP A 342 -24.78 -12.78 -5.89
N ASP A 343 -25.06 -11.60 -5.35
CA ASP A 343 -25.07 -11.23 -3.91
C ASP A 343 -23.77 -11.49 -3.10
N ASP A 344 -22.63 -10.94 -3.53
CA ASP A 344 -21.43 -10.86 -2.67
C ASP A 344 -21.06 -9.38 -2.40
N ALA A 345 -21.69 -8.80 -1.36
CA ALA A 345 -21.55 -7.38 -1.00
C ALA A 345 -20.08 -6.95 -0.71
N ASP A 346 -19.23 -7.87 -0.25
CA ASP A 346 -17.82 -7.56 0.06
C ASP A 346 -17.00 -7.40 -1.22
N VAL A 347 -17.27 -8.21 -2.25
CA VAL A 347 -16.62 -8.09 -3.57
C VAL A 347 -17.07 -6.82 -4.26
N GLU A 348 -18.36 -6.49 -4.19
CA GLU A 348 -18.94 -5.28 -4.76
C GLU A 348 -18.28 -4.01 -4.16
N SER A 349 -18.21 -3.91 -2.83
CA SER A 349 -17.67 -2.74 -2.14
C SER A 349 -16.25 -2.40 -2.57
N ARG A 350 -15.37 -3.40 -2.63
CA ARG A 350 -13.98 -3.19 -3.04
C ARG A 350 -13.84 -2.87 -4.52
N SER A 351 -14.54 -3.62 -5.39
CA SER A 351 -14.50 -3.40 -6.84
C SER A 351 -14.92 -1.98 -7.22
N MET A 352 -15.88 -1.41 -6.49
CA MET A 352 -16.33 -0.02 -6.67
C MET A 352 -15.31 1.04 -6.20
N LYS A 353 -14.19 0.66 -5.60
CA LYS A 353 -13.08 1.59 -5.23
C LYS A 353 -11.91 1.55 -6.20
N LEU A 354 -11.85 0.56 -7.09
CA LEU A 354 -10.73 0.39 -8.01
C LEU A 354 -10.59 1.55 -9.00
N ASN A 355 -11.69 2.15 -9.42
CA ASN A 355 -11.68 3.36 -10.27
C ASN A 355 -10.96 4.54 -9.59
N GLY A 356 -11.20 4.76 -8.30
CA GLY A 356 -10.48 5.77 -7.53
C GLY A 356 -8.98 5.46 -7.43
N HIS A 357 -8.61 4.20 -7.15
CA HIS A 357 -7.21 3.79 -7.14
C HIS A 357 -6.54 4.01 -8.50
N ALA A 358 -7.18 3.57 -9.58
CA ALA A 358 -6.66 3.73 -10.93
C ALA A 358 -6.51 5.21 -11.34
N GLY A 359 -7.51 6.05 -11.03
CA GLY A 359 -7.42 7.48 -11.30
C GLY A 359 -6.26 8.15 -10.56
N ARG A 360 -6.13 7.91 -9.25
CA ARG A 360 -5.04 8.46 -8.44
C ARG A 360 -3.66 8.00 -8.91
N LEU A 361 -3.52 6.71 -9.21
CA LEU A 361 -2.29 6.16 -9.77
C LEU A 361 -1.97 6.73 -11.15
N SER A 362 -2.98 6.99 -12.01
CA SER A 362 -2.78 7.63 -13.32
C SER A 362 -2.17 9.02 -13.18
N LEU A 363 -2.68 9.83 -12.24
CA LEU A 363 -2.08 11.13 -11.90
C LEU A 363 -0.63 10.97 -11.41
N ILE A 364 -0.39 10.03 -10.52
CA ILE A 364 0.95 9.82 -9.94
C ILE A 364 1.94 9.38 -11.02
N PHE A 365 1.56 8.46 -11.92
CA PHE A 365 2.41 8.03 -13.03
C PHE A 365 2.67 9.14 -14.01
N GLN A 366 1.68 9.99 -14.33
CA GLN A 366 1.91 11.14 -15.21
C GLN A 366 2.93 12.13 -14.64
N ILE A 367 2.77 12.50 -13.37
CA ILE A 367 3.72 13.40 -12.70
C ILE A 367 5.10 12.72 -12.54
N MET A 368 5.16 11.42 -12.31
CA MET A 368 6.40 10.66 -12.24
C MET A 368 7.16 10.69 -13.56
N LYS A 369 6.48 10.46 -14.69
CA LYS A 369 7.07 10.53 -16.04
C LYS A 369 7.55 11.94 -16.36
N TRP A 370 6.78 12.96 -16.01
CA TRP A 370 7.21 14.35 -16.14
C TRP A 370 8.46 14.64 -15.29
N ALA A 371 8.50 14.15 -14.06
CA ALA A 371 9.61 14.42 -13.15
C ALA A 371 10.95 13.89 -13.68
N VAL A 372 10.92 12.75 -14.37
CA VAL A 372 12.11 12.16 -15.01
C VAL A 372 12.36 12.64 -16.44
N GLY A 373 11.43 13.42 -17.01
CA GLY A 373 11.56 14.03 -18.35
C GLY A 373 11.18 13.10 -19.51
N GLU A 374 10.33 12.11 -19.28
CA GLU A 374 9.85 11.21 -20.32
C GLU A 374 8.57 11.69 -20.99
N GLU A 375 7.71 12.39 -20.27
CA GLU A 375 6.46 12.94 -20.78
C GLU A 375 6.21 14.37 -20.23
N ASP A 376 5.29 15.09 -20.85
CA ASP A 376 4.79 16.36 -20.34
C ASP A 376 3.92 16.15 -19.09
N MET A 377 3.76 17.20 -18.29
CA MET A 377 2.99 17.14 -17.05
C MET A 377 1.49 16.90 -17.31
N GLN A 378 0.98 17.36 -18.42
CA GLN A 378 -0.44 17.28 -18.82
C GLN A 378 -0.60 17.21 -20.34
N PRO A 379 -1.68 16.58 -20.82
CA PRO A 379 -2.72 15.83 -20.11
C PRO A 379 -2.23 14.48 -19.57
N VAL A 380 -3.07 13.78 -18.79
CA VAL A 380 -2.78 12.41 -18.38
C VAL A 380 -2.87 11.50 -19.60
N SER A 381 -1.74 10.87 -19.94
CA SER A 381 -1.59 10.07 -21.15
C SER A 381 -2.19 8.68 -21.02
N LEU A 382 -2.50 8.05 -22.16
CA LEU A 382 -2.91 6.64 -22.21
C LEU A 382 -1.87 5.72 -21.57
N SER A 383 -0.58 6.03 -21.72
CA SER A 383 0.50 5.23 -21.14
C SER A 383 0.47 5.28 -19.61
N SER A 384 0.14 6.43 -19.00
CA SER A 384 0.01 6.60 -17.55
C SER A 384 -1.22 5.88 -17.00
N VAL A 385 -2.34 5.90 -17.74
CA VAL A 385 -3.54 5.13 -17.37
C VAL A 385 -3.29 3.62 -17.44
N LYS A 386 -2.63 3.13 -18.49
CA LYS A 386 -2.25 1.72 -18.61
C LYS A 386 -1.32 1.28 -17.49
N SER A 387 -0.34 2.10 -17.14
CA SER A 387 0.56 1.84 -15.99
C SER A 387 -0.23 1.72 -14.68
N ALA A 388 -1.18 2.64 -14.45
CA ALA A 388 -2.02 2.66 -13.26
C ALA A 388 -2.90 1.41 -13.15
N ILE A 389 -3.58 1.03 -14.23
CA ILE A 389 -4.48 -0.14 -14.26
C ILE A 389 -3.69 -1.43 -13.98
N ARG A 390 -2.53 -1.62 -14.63
CA ARG A 390 -1.68 -2.79 -14.37
C ARG A 390 -1.19 -2.86 -12.93
N MET A 391 -0.93 -1.72 -12.28
CA MET A 391 -0.61 -1.69 -10.86
C MET A 391 -1.82 -1.99 -9.98
N VAL A 392 -3.02 -1.53 -10.35
CA VAL A 392 -4.26 -1.91 -9.65
C VAL A 392 -4.46 -3.42 -9.70
N ASP A 393 -4.35 -4.02 -10.89
CA ASP A 393 -4.50 -5.47 -11.08
C ASP A 393 -3.49 -6.26 -10.21
N TYR A 394 -2.24 -5.82 -10.17
CA TYR A 394 -1.22 -6.40 -9.30
C TYR A 394 -1.58 -6.31 -7.79
N TYR A 395 -2.10 -5.16 -7.35
CA TYR A 395 -2.51 -4.98 -5.96
C TYR A 395 -3.76 -5.79 -5.61
N GLU A 396 -4.69 -5.97 -6.56
CA GLU A 396 -5.86 -6.83 -6.37
C GLU A 396 -5.46 -8.31 -6.27
N ASP A 397 -4.54 -8.78 -7.09
CA ASP A 397 -3.98 -10.13 -6.96
C ASP A 397 -3.34 -10.33 -5.56
N THR A 398 -2.70 -9.28 -5.06
CA THR A 398 -2.12 -9.30 -3.70
C THR A 398 -3.18 -9.37 -2.62
N TYR A 399 -4.26 -8.60 -2.75
CA TYR A 399 -5.41 -8.65 -1.83
C TYR A 399 -6.05 -10.04 -1.82
N HIS A 400 -6.29 -10.63 -2.98
CA HIS A 400 -6.84 -11.97 -3.09
C HIS A 400 -5.95 -13.04 -2.42
N ARG A 401 -4.64 -12.96 -2.59
CA ARG A 401 -3.69 -13.85 -1.90
C ARG A 401 -3.74 -13.71 -0.37
N ILE A 402 -3.92 -12.48 0.14
CA ILE A 402 -4.08 -12.24 1.59
C ILE A 402 -5.37 -12.91 2.08
N GLN A 403 -6.48 -12.72 1.36
CA GLN A 403 -7.74 -13.35 1.71
C GLN A 403 -7.63 -14.87 1.72
N GLU A 404 -6.95 -15.47 0.73
CA GLU A 404 -6.70 -16.91 0.70
C GLU A 404 -5.93 -17.41 1.93
N ILE A 405 -4.93 -16.66 2.39
CA ILE A 405 -4.15 -17.00 3.59
C ILE A 405 -5.04 -16.91 4.85
N LEU A 406 -5.82 -15.84 4.98
CA LEU A 406 -6.73 -15.66 6.13
C LEU A 406 -7.79 -16.79 6.17
N LEU A 407 -8.38 -17.10 5.01
CA LEU A 407 -9.33 -18.20 4.89
C LEU A 407 -8.69 -19.56 5.22
N SER A 408 -7.45 -19.81 4.76
CA SER A 408 -6.76 -21.06 5.03
C SER A 408 -6.45 -21.26 6.51
N ASN A 409 -6.13 -20.19 7.24
CA ASN A 409 -5.91 -20.24 8.68
C ASN A 409 -7.23 -20.51 9.44
N THR A 410 -8.31 -19.84 9.04
CA THR A 410 -9.64 -20.08 9.64
C THR A 410 -10.14 -21.49 9.40
N ILE A 411 -9.89 -22.05 8.21
CA ILE A 411 -10.27 -23.45 7.87
C ILE A 411 -9.39 -24.44 8.64
N GLY A 412 -8.14 -24.10 8.97
CA GLY A 412 -7.24 -24.93 9.79
C GLY A 412 -7.79 -25.24 11.18
N ASP A 413 -8.47 -24.26 11.77
CA ASP A 413 -9.02 -24.34 13.13
C ASP A 413 -10.46 -24.96 13.17
N VAL A 414 -11.18 -24.97 12.03
CA VAL A 414 -12.62 -25.41 11.92
C VAL A 414 -12.75 -26.67 11.06
N LYS A 415 -11.70 -27.44 10.89
CA LYS A 415 -11.51 -28.42 9.80
C LYS A 415 -12.46 -29.61 9.73
N GLU A 416 -13.23 -29.96 10.74
CA GLU A 416 -13.94 -31.24 10.73
C GLU A 416 -15.45 -31.16 10.99
N ASP A 417 -15.99 -30.13 11.64
CA ASP A 417 -17.38 -30.19 12.11
C ASP A 417 -18.44 -29.94 11.03
N TRP A 418 -18.31 -28.92 10.18
CA TRP A 418 -19.35 -28.62 9.18
C TRP A 418 -19.35 -29.58 7.99
N LEU A 419 -18.14 -30.04 7.58
CA LEU A 419 -18.04 -31.00 6.47
C LEU A 419 -18.53 -32.39 6.88
N SER A 420 -18.38 -32.75 8.16
CA SER A 420 -18.87 -34.02 8.70
C SER A 420 -20.40 -34.14 8.67
N GLN A 421 -21.11 -33.02 8.75
CA GLN A 421 -22.58 -32.97 8.70
C GLN A 421 -23.15 -33.17 7.29
N LEU A 422 -22.33 -33.09 6.26
CA LEU A 422 -22.74 -33.27 4.87
C LEU A 422 -22.72 -34.77 4.50
N GLY A 423 -23.69 -35.20 3.70
CA GLY A 423 -23.71 -36.54 3.13
C GLY A 423 -22.53 -36.81 2.20
N ASN A 424 -22.43 -38.04 1.67
CA ASN A 424 -21.37 -38.42 0.73
C ASN A 424 -21.41 -37.64 -0.60
N THR A 425 -22.59 -37.19 -1.00
CA THR A 425 -22.82 -36.25 -2.11
C THR A 425 -23.67 -35.11 -1.59
N PHE A 426 -23.28 -33.90 -1.95
CA PHE A 426 -23.93 -32.66 -1.49
C PHE A 426 -23.76 -31.55 -2.51
N THR A 427 -24.62 -30.54 -2.43
CA THR A 427 -24.52 -29.33 -3.26
C THR A 427 -23.74 -28.23 -2.55
N ALA A 428 -23.30 -27.23 -3.32
CA ALA A 428 -22.72 -26.01 -2.74
C ALA A 428 -23.67 -25.32 -1.76
N SER A 429 -24.98 -25.37 -2.02
CA SER A 429 -26.01 -24.81 -1.12
C SER A 429 -26.08 -25.56 0.21
N ASP A 430 -25.98 -26.88 0.19
CA ASP A 430 -25.95 -27.69 1.41
C ASP A 430 -24.70 -27.37 2.23
N ALA A 431 -23.57 -27.23 1.55
CA ALA A 431 -22.31 -26.85 2.19
C ALA A 431 -22.38 -25.46 2.85
N ILE A 432 -23.01 -24.48 2.19
CA ILE A 432 -23.24 -23.13 2.74
C ILE A 432 -24.19 -23.20 3.95
N ALA A 433 -25.27 -23.98 3.86
CA ALA A 433 -26.22 -24.13 4.95
C ALA A 433 -25.57 -24.78 6.19
N ALA A 434 -24.78 -25.85 6.02
CA ALA A 434 -24.03 -26.47 7.10
C ALA A 434 -22.98 -25.53 7.73
N ALA A 435 -22.25 -24.82 6.91
CA ALA A 435 -21.22 -23.87 7.35
C ALA A 435 -21.79 -22.63 8.05
N LYS A 436 -23.04 -22.23 7.76
CA LYS A 436 -23.73 -21.11 8.39
C LYS A 436 -23.92 -21.31 9.90
N ILE A 437 -24.09 -22.55 10.36
CA ILE A 437 -24.21 -22.90 11.78
C ILE A 437 -22.92 -22.51 12.55
N TYR A 438 -21.79 -22.54 11.86
CA TYR A 438 -20.46 -22.18 12.40
C TYR A 438 -20.05 -20.76 12.05
N GLU A 439 -20.99 -19.91 11.60
CA GLU A 439 -20.73 -18.54 11.17
C GLU A 439 -19.68 -18.39 10.05
N ILE A 440 -19.48 -19.44 9.22
CA ILE A 440 -18.50 -19.44 8.13
C ILE A 440 -19.11 -18.72 6.92
N PRO A 441 -18.46 -17.65 6.40
CA PRO A 441 -18.96 -16.93 5.23
C PRO A 441 -19.05 -17.80 3.97
N ARG A 442 -20.04 -17.56 3.12
CA ARG A 442 -20.30 -18.29 1.84
C ARG A 442 -19.03 -18.42 0.99
N ARG A 443 -18.24 -17.34 0.87
CA ARG A 443 -16.98 -17.33 0.12
C ARG A 443 -15.95 -18.31 0.68
N THR A 444 -15.83 -18.39 2.00
CA THR A 444 -14.96 -19.34 2.71
C THR A 444 -15.33 -20.77 2.38
N VAL A 445 -16.63 -21.05 2.28
CA VAL A 445 -17.13 -22.39 1.91
C VAL A 445 -16.72 -22.75 0.47
N PHE A 446 -16.89 -21.85 -0.49
CA PHE A 446 -16.47 -22.11 -1.88
C PHE A 446 -14.96 -22.31 -2.00
N TYR A 447 -14.18 -21.52 -1.29
CA TYR A 447 -12.73 -21.70 -1.23
C TYR A 447 -12.33 -23.05 -0.61
N ALA A 448 -12.97 -23.45 0.49
CA ALA A 448 -12.75 -24.75 1.13
C ALA A 448 -13.07 -25.89 0.18
N LEU A 449 -14.22 -25.84 -0.49
CA LEU A 449 -14.63 -26.85 -1.47
C LEU A 449 -13.63 -26.96 -2.61
N LYS A 450 -13.18 -25.83 -3.17
CA LYS A 450 -12.16 -25.79 -4.22
C LYS A 450 -10.82 -26.40 -3.74
N LYS A 451 -10.37 -25.99 -2.57
CA LYS A 451 -9.11 -26.47 -1.98
C LYS A 451 -9.15 -27.98 -1.71
N LEU A 452 -10.27 -28.49 -1.14
CA LEU A 452 -10.44 -29.91 -0.85
C LEU A 452 -10.50 -30.79 -2.12
N CYS A 453 -10.87 -30.20 -3.27
CA CYS A 453 -10.78 -30.85 -4.58
C CYS A 453 -9.38 -30.83 -5.20
N GLN A 454 -8.51 -29.87 -4.80
CA GLN A 454 -7.21 -29.59 -5.46
C GLN A 454 -5.99 -29.99 -4.63
N THR A 455 -6.15 -30.59 -3.45
CA THR A 455 -5.02 -31.07 -2.62
C THR A 455 -4.33 -32.27 -3.27
N LYS A 456 -3.06 -32.54 -2.89
CA LYS A 456 -2.31 -33.73 -3.36
C LYS A 456 -3.04 -35.06 -3.08
N GLN A 457 -3.88 -35.08 -2.06
CA GLN A 457 -4.84 -36.16 -1.76
C GLN A 457 -6.22 -35.53 -1.62
N PRO A 458 -6.97 -35.41 -2.74
CA PRO A 458 -8.25 -34.75 -2.73
C PRO A 458 -9.26 -35.51 -1.85
N ILE A 459 -9.93 -34.78 -0.98
CA ILE A 459 -10.98 -35.30 -0.08
C ILE A 459 -12.36 -35.18 -0.74
N LEU A 460 -12.48 -34.27 -1.69
CA LEU A 460 -13.69 -34.02 -2.47
C LEU A 460 -13.42 -34.13 -3.96
N GLU A 461 -14.42 -34.61 -4.69
CA GLU A 461 -14.49 -34.57 -6.15
C GLU A 461 -15.68 -33.69 -6.57
N LYS A 462 -15.46 -32.78 -7.53
CA LYS A 462 -16.52 -32.00 -8.14
C LYS A 462 -17.14 -32.82 -9.27
N THR A 463 -18.38 -33.29 -9.09
CA THR A 463 -19.07 -34.17 -10.05
C THR A 463 -19.74 -33.37 -11.16
N LYS A 464 -20.39 -32.22 -10.82
CA LYS A 464 -21.02 -31.28 -11.75
C LYS A 464 -20.89 -29.84 -11.23
N HIS A 465 -21.43 -28.88 -11.96
CA HIS A 465 -21.47 -27.52 -11.49
C HIS A 465 -22.26 -27.41 -10.18
N GLY A 466 -21.58 -27.02 -9.10
CA GLY A 466 -22.15 -26.91 -7.76
C GLY A 466 -22.42 -28.23 -7.00
N GLU A 467 -22.04 -29.39 -7.53
CA GLU A 467 -22.17 -30.69 -6.86
C GLU A 467 -20.81 -31.31 -6.52
N TYR A 468 -20.72 -31.87 -5.33
CA TYR A 468 -19.49 -32.43 -4.77
C TYR A 468 -19.73 -33.81 -4.18
N ARG A 469 -18.70 -34.68 -4.23
CA ARG A 469 -18.69 -36.01 -3.65
C ARG A 469 -17.48 -36.18 -2.74
N LYS A 470 -17.67 -36.79 -1.55
CA LYS A 470 -16.58 -37.19 -0.66
C LYS A 470 -15.82 -38.38 -1.26
N ILE A 471 -14.51 -38.29 -1.36
CA ILE A 471 -13.65 -39.40 -1.82
C ILE A 471 -13.36 -40.24 -0.59
N GLN A 472 -13.83 -41.51 -0.62
CA GLN A 472 -13.46 -42.53 0.38
C GLN A 472 -12.08 -43.08 -0.01
N HIS A 473 -11.02 -42.68 0.69
CA HIS A 473 -9.76 -43.40 0.61
C HIS A 473 -9.98 -44.74 1.31
N GLN A 474 -9.92 -45.84 0.59
CA GLN A 474 -9.87 -47.18 1.21
C GLN A 474 -8.58 -47.26 2.07
N THR A 475 -8.70 -47.02 3.34
CA THR A 475 -7.68 -47.38 4.32
C THR A 475 -7.76 -48.89 4.51
N SER A 476 -6.88 -49.61 3.88
CA SER A 476 -6.56 -50.97 4.30
C SER A 476 -5.97 -50.86 5.71
N ASN A 477 -6.70 -51.46 6.67
CA ASN A 477 -6.32 -51.85 8.01
C ASN A 477 -6.17 -50.79 9.12
N ALA A 478 -7.09 -50.91 10.01
CA ALA A 478 -7.01 -50.76 11.46
C ALA A 478 -5.59 -50.73 12.04
N SER A 479 -4.98 -49.54 12.19
CA SER A 479 -3.84 -49.28 13.10
C SER A 479 -3.46 -47.80 13.25
N CYS A 480 -4.15 -46.88 12.56
CA CYS A 480 -3.72 -45.47 12.57
C CYS A 480 -4.40 -44.59 13.65
N THR A 481 -5.46 -45.08 14.29
CA THR A 481 -6.16 -44.31 15.35
C THR A 481 -5.43 -44.36 16.70
N ILE A 482 -4.53 -45.33 16.90
CA ILE A 482 -3.74 -45.46 18.14
C ILE A 482 -2.41 -44.67 18.02
N ALA A 483 -1.88 -44.49 16.83
CA ALA A 483 -0.58 -43.79 16.64
C ALA A 483 -0.67 -42.29 16.77
N LEU A 484 -1.84 -41.65 16.49
CA LEU A 484 -2.03 -40.19 16.62
C LEU A 484 -2.29 -39.77 18.07
N SER A 485 -2.97 -40.64 18.90
CA SER A 485 -3.17 -40.33 20.31
C SER A 485 -1.85 -40.47 21.11
N THR A 486 -0.98 -41.41 20.74
CA THR A 486 0.31 -41.60 21.41
C THR A 486 1.33 -40.51 21.09
N GLN A 487 1.29 -39.93 19.89
CA GLN A 487 2.18 -38.80 19.54
C GLN A 487 1.75 -37.47 20.19
N VAL A 488 0.47 -37.26 20.43
CA VAL A 488 -0.04 -36.07 21.12
C VAL A 488 0.25 -36.14 22.62
N GLU A 489 0.15 -37.33 23.23
CA GLU A 489 0.52 -37.55 24.65
C GLU A 489 2.04 -37.45 24.88
N GLU A 490 2.89 -37.89 23.95
CA GLU A 490 4.34 -37.70 24.02
C GLU A 490 4.79 -36.26 23.86
N LEU A 491 4.07 -35.46 23.08
CA LEU A 491 4.34 -34.01 22.92
C LEU A 491 3.87 -33.19 24.12
N GLN A 492 2.78 -33.59 24.76
CA GLN A 492 2.29 -32.94 25.99
C GLN A 492 3.16 -33.28 27.21
N THR A 493 3.66 -34.52 27.34
CA THR A 493 4.59 -34.93 28.42
C THR A 493 5.97 -34.29 28.27
N LYS A 494 6.48 -34.09 27.04
CA LYS A 494 7.75 -33.35 26.80
C LYS A 494 7.64 -31.85 27.07
N HIS A 495 6.45 -31.28 26.94
CA HIS A 495 6.22 -29.85 27.26
C HIS A 495 6.10 -29.59 28.76
N SER A 496 5.45 -30.52 29.50
CA SER A 496 5.35 -30.46 30.96
C SER A 496 6.67 -30.71 31.69
N ALA A 497 7.53 -31.56 31.13
CA ALA A 497 8.85 -31.85 31.70
C ALA A 497 9.85 -30.66 31.51
N LYS A 498 9.68 -29.84 30.45
CA LYS A 498 10.51 -28.65 30.24
C LYS A 498 10.10 -27.46 31.10
N VAL A 499 8.89 -27.42 31.61
CA VAL A 499 8.42 -26.34 32.50
C VAL A 499 8.82 -26.62 33.97
N HIS A 500 9.07 -27.88 34.35
CA HIS A 500 9.53 -28.21 35.71
C HIS A 500 11.04 -28.12 35.91
N SER A 501 11.85 -28.18 34.84
CA SER A 501 13.32 -28.01 34.95
C SER A 501 13.81 -26.58 34.82
N ALA A 502 12.92 -25.60 34.73
CA ALA A 502 13.25 -24.17 34.67
C ALA A 502 12.90 -23.41 35.97
N ASN A 503 12.45 -24.14 37.02
CA ASN A 503 12.10 -23.57 38.31
C ASN A 503 12.88 -24.27 39.51
N GLU A 504 14.02 -24.91 39.21
CA GLU A 504 15.01 -25.26 40.24
C GLU A 504 16.33 -24.51 40.05
#